data_6300ce9cca5f07d6049386caf1eeb58f
#
_entry.id   6300ce9cca5f07d6049386caf1eeb58f
#
_cell.length_a   1.000
_cell.length_b   1.000
_cell.length_c   1.000
_cell.angle_alpha   90.00
_cell.angle_beta   90.00
_cell.angle_gamma   90.00
#
_symmetry.space_group_name_H-M   'P 1'
#
loop_
_entity.id
_entity.type
_entity.pdbx_description
1 polymer ?
#
loop_
_entity_poly.entity_id
_entity_poly.type
_entity_poly.pdbx_seq_one_letter_code
_entity_poly.pdbx_strand_id
1 'polypeptide(L)'
;MTHATRSAAPGIWCGEFDLFNNEGLRGPRHASSRHHRTRVLVRAHGRPLGYLHFDAAPDTVSSREIRVRSVDSFGETVNADAPEPLVHAPFASVIVCTRDHTELLTSCLDRIQALDYPDFEVLVVDNAPSTEETRELLTAICALDSRFRYLRQERPGLSAARNAGLAAARGEILAYTDDDVLVDSGWLTEIARTFRSEPGIGCVTGLVATAAIETNAEGYFDARSPSWSGRMTSERYDLRGRDDGSPLYPYSAGIFGTGANLALAREAVDRVGEFDEALGAGTTTKGGEDLDIFVRVLRAGFAIAYEPAALVWHQHRADDDALRSQLHGYGTGLTAFLTKYLANPATSLDIVSRLFAGVARMASIRTATEQRMLDRVEAPAGAWREEVRGYLAGPALYAKARWASRTRQAGLRRS
;
A
#
# COMPACT_ATOMS: atom_id res chain seq x y z
N MET A 1 -30.64 10.56 -30.10
CA MET A 1 -29.21 10.68 -29.77
C MET A 1 -29.09 11.65 -28.62
N THR A 2 -29.24 11.18 -27.42
CA THR A 2 -29.05 11.95 -26.19
C THR A 2 -27.55 11.97 -25.88
N HIS A 3 -26.91 13.14 -26.04
CA HIS A 3 -25.59 13.39 -25.51
C HIS A 3 -25.68 13.20 -23.99
N ALA A 4 -25.12 12.05 -23.50
CA ALA A 4 -24.80 11.93 -22.10
C ALA A 4 -23.82 13.06 -21.81
N THR A 5 -24.23 14.02 -21.01
CA THR A 5 -23.34 15.00 -20.39
C THR A 5 -22.27 14.22 -19.65
N ARG A 6 -21.03 14.25 -20.15
CA ARG A 6 -19.87 13.73 -19.40
C ARG A 6 -19.92 14.46 -18.06
N SER A 7 -20.09 13.72 -16.99
CA SER A 7 -19.93 14.25 -15.63
C SER A 7 -18.60 15.00 -15.56
N ALA A 8 -18.61 16.21 -15.03
CA ALA A 8 -17.38 16.98 -14.87
C ALA A 8 -16.44 16.18 -13.96
N ALA A 9 -15.16 16.10 -14.34
CA ALA A 9 -14.15 15.40 -13.54
C ALA A 9 -14.16 15.91 -12.08
N PRO A 10 -13.88 15.06 -11.09
CA PRO A 10 -13.90 15.43 -9.66
C PRO A 10 -13.01 16.62 -9.33
N GLY A 11 -11.84 16.74 -9.98
CA GLY A 11 -10.92 17.88 -9.90
C GLY A 11 -10.50 18.21 -8.48
N ILE A 12 -10.21 17.17 -7.64
CA ILE A 12 -9.84 17.35 -6.24
C ILE A 12 -8.32 17.24 -6.14
N TRP A 13 -7.70 18.32 -5.71
CA TRP A 13 -6.30 18.29 -5.29
C TRP A 13 -6.18 17.72 -3.88
N CYS A 14 -5.22 16.81 -3.68
CA CYS A 14 -4.92 16.22 -2.39
C CYS A 14 -3.59 16.76 -1.87
N GLY A 15 -3.57 17.15 -0.59
CA GLY A 15 -2.36 17.65 0.06
C GLY A 15 -2.44 17.52 1.55
N GLU A 16 -1.46 18.09 2.25
CA GLU A 16 -1.32 18.04 3.69
C GLU A 16 -1.03 19.42 4.28
N PHE A 17 -1.36 19.55 5.55
CA PHE A 17 -1.04 20.72 6.36
C PHE A 17 -0.69 20.26 7.77
N ASP A 18 0.55 20.54 8.21
CA ASP A 18 0.95 20.29 9.60
C ASP A 18 0.71 21.55 10.44
N LEU A 19 0.02 21.37 11.57
CA LEU A 19 -0.34 22.46 12.47
C LEU A 19 0.86 23.11 13.15
N PHE A 20 1.98 22.41 13.25
CA PHE A 20 3.15 22.84 14.01
C PHE A 20 4.38 23.19 13.15
N ASN A 21 4.35 22.92 11.85
CA ASN A 21 5.38 23.43 10.96
C ASN A 21 4.89 24.71 10.23
N ASN A 22 5.83 25.45 9.65
CA ASN A 22 5.54 26.68 8.90
C ASN A 22 5.56 26.47 7.37
N GLU A 23 5.48 25.24 6.90
CA GLU A 23 5.61 24.92 5.46
C GLU A 23 4.35 25.25 4.66
N GLY A 24 3.22 25.49 5.37
CA GLY A 24 1.94 25.78 4.74
C GLY A 24 1.28 24.54 4.11
N LEU A 25 0.32 24.81 3.20
CA LEU A 25 -0.37 23.76 2.45
C LEU A 25 0.54 23.24 1.33
N ARG A 26 0.83 21.95 1.33
CA ARG A 26 1.67 21.30 0.33
C ARG A 26 1.05 19.97 -0.11
N GLY A 27 1.43 19.45 -1.26
CA GLY A 27 0.92 18.17 -1.76
C GLY A 27 1.93 17.37 -2.53
N PRO A 28 1.63 16.09 -2.75
CA PRO A 28 2.47 15.19 -3.52
C PRO A 28 2.56 15.60 -5.00
N ARG A 29 1.53 16.31 -5.51
CA ARG A 29 1.46 16.85 -6.85
C ARG A 29 1.26 18.37 -6.85
N HIS A 30 1.77 19.05 -7.88
CA HIS A 30 1.53 20.49 -8.07
C HIS A 30 0.03 20.74 -8.36
N ALA A 31 -0.48 21.84 -7.78
CA ALA A 31 -1.80 22.32 -8.10
C ALA A 31 -1.88 22.78 -9.58
N SER A 32 -3.02 22.57 -10.20
CA SER A 32 -3.30 23.03 -11.57
C SER A 32 -4.68 23.67 -11.66
N SER A 33 -4.97 24.35 -12.76
CA SER A 33 -6.28 24.98 -13.01
C SER A 33 -7.45 23.98 -13.09
N ARG A 34 -7.17 22.69 -13.13
CA ARG A 34 -8.20 21.62 -13.08
C ARG A 34 -8.72 21.38 -11.68
N HIS A 35 -7.94 21.74 -10.65
CA HIS A 35 -8.29 21.53 -9.26
C HIS A 35 -9.16 22.68 -8.76
N HIS A 36 -10.43 22.41 -8.57
CA HIS A 36 -11.42 23.35 -8.04
C HIS A 36 -11.92 22.98 -6.64
N ARG A 37 -11.44 21.87 -6.10
CA ARG A 37 -11.68 21.35 -4.75
C ARG A 37 -10.36 20.93 -4.12
N THR A 38 -10.30 20.96 -2.80
CA THR A 38 -9.10 20.61 -2.04
C THR A 38 -9.44 19.64 -0.93
N ARG A 39 -8.68 18.56 -0.82
CA ARG A 39 -8.68 17.60 0.29
C ARG A 39 -7.36 17.73 1.05
N VAL A 40 -7.42 18.13 2.31
CA VAL A 40 -6.24 18.38 3.15
C VAL A 40 -6.13 17.33 4.22
N LEU A 41 -5.04 16.55 4.23
CA LEU A 41 -4.64 15.73 5.35
C LEU A 41 -4.06 16.66 6.43
N VAL A 42 -4.77 16.84 7.52
CA VAL A 42 -4.27 17.62 8.66
C VAL A 42 -3.38 16.76 9.53
N ARG A 43 -2.23 17.31 9.89
CA ARG A 43 -1.23 16.65 10.74
C ARG A 43 -0.90 17.51 11.95
N ALA A 44 -0.47 16.87 13.04
CA ALA A 44 0.13 17.48 14.20
C ALA A 44 1.48 16.81 14.48
N HIS A 45 2.58 17.55 14.37
CA HIS A 45 3.94 17.02 14.51
C HIS A 45 4.19 15.78 13.63
N GLY A 46 3.75 15.83 12.36
CA GLY A 46 3.87 14.73 11.42
C GLY A 46 2.79 13.64 11.53
N ARG A 47 1.99 13.59 12.60
CA ARG A 47 0.96 12.57 12.83
C ARG A 47 -0.37 12.97 12.18
N PRO A 48 -0.96 12.13 11.32
CA PRO A 48 -2.26 12.40 10.70
C PRO A 48 -3.37 12.49 11.75
N LEU A 49 -4.23 13.52 11.63
CA LEU A 49 -5.43 13.71 12.45
C LEU A 49 -6.70 13.35 11.69
N GLY A 50 -6.75 13.69 10.38
CA GLY A 50 -7.92 13.48 9.54
C GLY A 50 -7.89 14.33 8.29
N TYR A 51 -8.96 14.23 7.49
CA TYR A 51 -9.12 15.03 6.28
C TYR A 51 -10.10 16.19 6.47
N LEU A 52 -9.73 17.35 5.94
CA LEU A 52 -10.64 18.46 5.69
C LEU A 52 -10.90 18.60 4.19
N HIS A 53 -12.14 18.90 3.82
CA HIS A 53 -12.57 19.10 2.45
C HIS A 53 -12.98 20.55 2.23
N PHE A 54 -12.52 21.15 1.12
CA PHE A 54 -12.82 22.53 0.75
C PHE A 54 -13.34 22.56 -0.69
N ASP A 55 -14.48 23.22 -0.90
CA ASP A 55 -15.02 23.50 -2.24
C ASP A 55 -14.33 24.73 -2.81
N ALA A 56 -13.01 24.69 -2.84
CA ALA A 56 -12.12 25.79 -3.24
C ALA A 56 -10.82 25.23 -3.82
N ALA A 57 -10.21 25.95 -4.74
CA ALA A 57 -8.90 25.62 -5.30
C ALA A 57 -7.80 25.74 -4.22
N PRO A 58 -6.73 24.92 -4.27
CA PRO A 58 -5.74 24.82 -3.19
C PRO A 58 -5.01 26.15 -2.89
N ASP A 59 -4.82 27.01 -3.89
CA ASP A 59 -4.21 28.33 -3.76
C ASP A 59 -5.10 29.36 -3.02
N THR A 60 -6.41 29.07 -2.91
CA THR A 60 -7.38 29.93 -2.22
C THR A 60 -7.66 29.47 -0.78
N VAL A 61 -7.23 28.27 -0.41
CA VAL A 61 -7.41 27.72 0.94
C VAL A 61 -6.37 28.32 1.89
N SER A 62 -6.82 29.12 2.86
CA SER A 62 -5.90 29.76 3.79
C SER A 62 -5.47 28.86 4.96
N SER A 63 -4.21 28.99 5.38
CA SER A 63 -3.71 28.30 6.59
C SER A 63 -4.54 28.62 7.83
N ARG A 64 -5.08 29.84 7.95
CA ARG A 64 -5.96 30.23 9.05
C ARG A 64 -7.25 29.42 9.05
N GLU A 65 -7.87 29.26 7.91
CA GLU A 65 -9.11 28.49 7.77
C GLU A 65 -8.87 27.00 8.10
N ILE A 66 -7.76 26.43 7.60
CA ILE A 66 -7.38 25.05 7.94
C ILE A 66 -7.24 24.90 9.46
N ARG A 67 -6.53 25.81 10.15
CA ARG A 67 -6.34 25.75 11.62
C ARG A 67 -7.67 25.84 12.37
N VAL A 68 -8.56 26.77 12.00
CA VAL A 68 -9.88 26.92 12.65
C VAL A 68 -10.69 25.65 12.49
N ARG A 69 -10.83 25.15 11.26
CA ARG A 69 -11.59 23.91 10.98
C ARG A 69 -10.96 22.67 11.62
N SER A 70 -9.65 22.66 11.80
CA SER A 70 -8.97 21.55 12.48
C SER A 70 -9.37 21.47 13.95
N VAL A 71 -9.44 22.60 14.66
CA VAL A 71 -9.91 22.64 16.05
C VAL A 71 -11.36 22.15 16.15
N ASP A 72 -12.23 22.61 15.25
CA ASP A 72 -13.65 22.23 15.23
C ASP A 72 -13.84 20.73 14.92
N SER A 73 -12.99 20.16 14.04
CA SER A 73 -13.15 18.78 13.57
C SER A 73 -12.42 17.74 14.43
N PHE A 74 -11.27 18.09 15.02
CA PHE A 74 -10.38 17.14 15.69
C PHE A 74 -10.24 17.43 17.20
N GLY A 75 -10.83 18.52 17.70
CA GLY A 75 -10.87 18.83 19.14
C GLY A 75 -9.48 18.92 19.78
N GLU A 76 -9.32 18.29 20.94
CA GLU A 76 -8.07 18.34 21.72
C GLU A 76 -6.89 17.64 21.04
N THR A 77 -7.13 16.74 20.08
CA THR A 77 -6.05 16.03 19.37
C THR A 77 -5.14 16.95 18.56
N VAL A 78 -5.60 18.18 18.26
CA VAL A 78 -4.76 19.21 17.61
C VAL A 78 -3.60 19.68 18.49
N ASN A 79 -3.66 19.44 19.81
CA ASN A 79 -2.64 19.85 20.79
C ASN A 79 -1.77 18.67 21.26
N ALA A 80 -1.77 17.56 20.51
CA ALA A 80 -0.93 16.41 20.87
C ALA A 80 0.55 16.81 20.94
N ASP A 81 1.27 16.23 21.91
CA ASP A 81 2.70 16.46 22.06
C ASP A 81 3.49 15.89 20.86
N ALA A 82 4.62 16.53 20.58
CA ALA A 82 5.57 16.02 19.60
C ALA A 82 6.07 14.63 20.02
N PRO A 83 6.24 13.69 19.07
CA PRO A 83 6.78 12.38 19.39
C PRO A 83 8.22 12.49 19.89
N GLU A 84 8.59 11.67 20.86
CA GLU A 84 9.96 11.58 21.35
C GLU A 84 10.94 11.28 20.20
N PRO A 85 12.13 11.87 20.19
CA PRO A 85 13.13 11.56 19.18
C PRO A 85 13.44 10.06 19.11
N LEU A 86 13.66 9.54 17.90
CA LEU A 86 14.09 8.15 17.73
C LEU A 86 15.54 8.01 18.18
N VAL A 87 15.75 7.38 19.33
CA VAL A 87 17.09 7.04 19.83
C VAL A 87 17.49 5.68 19.30
N HIS A 88 18.65 5.55 18.67
CA HIS A 88 19.15 4.32 18.05
C HIS A 88 18.23 3.79 16.92
N ALA A 89 18.33 4.40 15.76
CA ALA A 89 17.67 3.94 14.54
C ALA A 89 18.30 2.64 14.03
N PRO A 90 17.54 1.54 13.87
CA PRO A 90 18.06 0.31 13.26
C PRO A 90 18.44 0.53 11.79
N PHE A 91 19.48 -0.14 11.30
CA PHE A 91 19.78 -0.10 9.86
C PHE A 91 18.61 -0.65 9.04
N ALA A 92 18.18 0.09 8.03
CA ALA A 92 17.03 -0.26 7.23
C ALA A 92 17.38 -0.52 5.76
N SER A 93 16.72 -1.48 5.12
CA SER A 93 16.75 -1.66 3.68
C SER A 93 15.39 -1.26 3.10
N VAL A 94 15.37 -0.22 2.27
CA VAL A 94 14.22 0.17 1.47
C VAL A 94 14.25 -0.62 0.17
N ILE A 95 13.19 -1.36 -0.15
CA ILE A 95 13.10 -2.22 -1.33
C ILE A 95 11.99 -1.70 -2.23
N VAL A 96 12.35 -1.25 -3.43
CA VAL A 96 11.45 -0.76 -4.47
C VAL A 96 11.48 -1.73 -5.64
N CYS A 97 10.33 -2.32 -5.97
CA CYS A 97 10.20 -3.18 -7.14
C CYS A 97 9.55 -2.39 -8.28
N THR A 98 10.15 -2.45 -9.46
CA THR A 98 9.67 -1.73 -10.64
C THR A 98 9.70 -2.62 -11.88
N ARG A 99 8.94 -2.23 -12.88
CA ARG A 99 8.99 -2.81 -14.23
C ARG A 99 8.52 -1.80 -15.27
N ASP A 100 9.43 -1.31 -16.08
CA ASP A 100 9.14 -0.42 -17.22
C ASP A 100 8.35 0.88 -16.85
N HIS A 101 8.50 1.38 -15.62
CA HIS A 101 7.83 2.58 -15.08
C HIS A 101 8.84 3.67 -14.67
N THR A 102 9.84 3.95 -15.48
CA THR A 102 10.98 4.81 -15.16
C THR A 102 10.58 6.21 -14.68
N GLU A 103 9.51 6.80 -15.25
CA GLU A 103 9.04 8.14 -14.87
C GLU A 103 8.46 8.17 -13.44
N LEU A 104 7.60 7.20 -13.10
CA LEU A 104 7.04 7.07 -11.74
C LEU A 104 8.13 6.75 -10.72
N LEU A 105 9.00 5.82 -11.08
CA LEU A 105 10.15 5.43 -10.27
C LEU A 105 11.03 6.64 -9.93
N THR A 106 11.31 7.53 -10.87
CA THR A 106 12.13 8.74 -10.62
C THR A 106 11.52 9.55 -9.48
N SER A 107 10.22 9.85 -9.53
CA SER A 107 9.53 10.59 -8.48
C SER A 107 9.53 9.86 -7.12
N CYS A 108 9.41 8.53 -7.14
CA CYS A 108 9.50 7.70 -5.94
C CYS A 108 10.92 7.80 -5.31
N LEU A 109 11.97 7.65 -6.12
CA LEU A 109 13.36 7.68 -5.65
C LEU A 109 13.76 9.05 -5.11
N ASP A 110 13.28 10.15 -5.70
CA ASP A 110 13.49 11.52 -5.18
C ASP A 110 12.96 11.65 -3.74
N ARG A 111 11.79 11.06 -3.45
CA ARG A 111 11.22 11.07 -2.10
C ARG A 111 11.98 10.16 -1.14
N ILE A 112 12.44 9.01 -1.58
CA ILE A 112 13.24 8.10 -0.77
C ILE A 112 14.60 8.73 -0.44
N GLN A 113 15.22 9.44 -1.39
CA GLN A 113 16.49 10.13 -1.18
C GLN A 113 16.39 11.21 -0.09
N ALA A 114 15.20 11.84 0.04
CA ALA A 114 14.90 12.89 1.01
C ALA A 114 14.37 12.36 2.37
N LEU A 115 14.45 11.06 2.64
CA LEU A 115 14.03 10.50 3.92
C LEU A 115 14.86 11.05 5.09
N ASP A 116 14.18 11.46 6.14
CA ASP A 116 14.80 11.84 7.42
C ASP A 116 15.04 10.59 8.27
N TYR A 117 16.08 9.84 7.88
CA TYR A 117 16.51 8.64 8.58
C TYR A 117 18.02 8.48 8.49
N PRO A 118 18.74 8.17 9.58
CA PRO A 118 20.20 8.31 9.63
C PRO A 118 20.96 7.27 8.82
N ASP A 119 20.49 6.03 8.75
CA ASP A 119 21.27 4.93 8.16
C ASP A 119 20.36 3.91 7.44
N PHE A 120 20.37 3.92 6.11
CA PHE A 120 19.60 3.01 5.27
C PHE A 120 20.25 2.78 3.90
N GLU A 121 19.87 1.67 3.27
CA GLU A 121 20.15 1.39 1.86
C GLU A 121 18.85 1.33 1.05
N VAL A 122 18.97 1.53 -0.25
CA VAL A 122 17.85 1.45 -1.21
C VAL A 122 18.16 0.39 -2.27
N LEU A 123 17.33 -0.62 -2.36
CA LEU A 123 17.43 -1.70 -3.33
C LEU A 123 16.32 -1.52 -4.38
N VAL A 124 16.68 -1.11 -5.58
CA VAL A 124 15.74 -1.01 -6.70
C VAL A 124 15.82 -2.30 -7.50
N VAL A 125 14.74 -3.06 -7.48
CA VAL A 125 14.63 -4.35 -8.16
C VAL A 125 13.87 -4.19 -9.46
N ASP A 126 14.57 -4.25 -10.57
CA ASP A 126 14.06 -4.15 -11.93
C ASP A 126 13.59 -5.54 -12.41
N ASN A 127 12.26 -5.72 -12.43
CA ASN A 127 11.63 -7.03 -12.61
C ASN A 127 11.28 -7.36 -14.04
N ALA A 128 12.04 -8.25 -14.65
CA ALA A 128 11.85 -8.70 -16.04
C ALA A 128 11.66 -7.51 -17.00
N PRO A 129 12.59 -6.53 -17.00
CA PRO A 129 12.48 -5.31 -17.77
C PRO A 129 12.44 -5.58 -19.28
N SER A 130 11.66 -4.78 -20.02
CA SER A 130 11.63 -4.81 -21.47
C SER A 130 12.56 -3.76 -22.10
N THR A 131 13.03 -2.80 -21.31
CA THR A 131 13.98 -1.73 -21.69
C THR A 131 15.16 -1.65 -20.73
N GLU A 132 16.15 -0.86 -21.04
CA GLU A 132 17.30 -0.60 -20.17
C GLU A 132 17.18 0.75 -19.40
N GLU A 133 16.09 1.47 -19.55
CA GLU A 133 15.89 2.81 -19.00
C GLU A 133 16.04 2.84 -17.47
N THR A 134 15.47 1.86 -16.75
CA THR A 134 15.63 1.76 -15.29
C THR A 134 17.09 1.58 -14.90
N ARG A 135 17.84 0.74 -15.63
CA ARG A 135 19.27 0.52 -15.37
C ARG A 135 20.09 1.79 -15.61
N GLU A 136 19.78 2.53 -16.68
CA GLU A 136 20.46 3.79 -17.01
C GLU A 136 20.21 4.85 -15.93
N LEU A 137 18.94 5.01 -15.49
CA LEU A 137 18.55 5.88 -14.38
C LEU A 137 19.34 5.53 -13.11
N LEU A 138 19.31 4.25 -12.71
CA LEU A 138 19.98 3.80 -11.49
C LEU A 138 21.50 3.90 -11.57
N THR A 139 22.10 3.75 -12.76
CA THR A 139 23.54 3.95 -12.95
C THR A 139 23.93 5.39 -12.59
N ALA A 140 23.12 6.38 -13.02
CA ALA A 140 23.36 7.78 -12.69
C ALA A 140 23.15 8.07 -11.19
N ILE A 141 22.08 7.54 -10.59
CA ILE A 141 21.78 7.75 -9.16
C ILE A 141 22.86 7.11 -8.28
N CYS A 142 23.25 5.86 -8.54
CA CYS A 142 24.25 5.13 -7.75
C CYS A 142 25.64 5.80 -7.80
N ALA A 143 25.95 6.53 -8.87
CA ALA A 143 27.19 7.30 -8.97
C ALA A 143 27.22 8.54 -8.05
N LEU A 144 26.05 9.05 -7.66
CA LEU A 144 25.88 10.23 -6.81
C LEU A 144 25.55 9.89 -5.35
N ASP A 145 24.86 8.76 -5.13
CA ASP A 145 24.40 8.34 -3.80
C ASP A 145 24.65 6.84 -3.59
N SER A 146 25.64 6.52 -2.77
CA SER A 146 26.08 5.15 -2.50
C SER A 146 25.06 4.30 -1.70
N ARG A 147 23.99 4.91 -1.20
CA ARG A 147 22.89 4.18 -0.55
C ARG A 147 22.10 3.34 -1.56
N PHE A 148 22.08 3.73 -2.83
CA PHE A 148 21.29 3.09 -3.87
C PHE A 148 22.04 1.92 -4.52
N ARG A 149 21.30 0.85 -4.79
CA ARG A 149 21.79 -0.36 -5.46
C ARG A 149 20.76 -0.85 -6.48
N TYR A 150 21.20 -1.10 -7.71
CA TYR A 150 20.40 -1.70 -8.77
C TYR A 150 20.46 -3.24 -8.71
N LEU A 151 19.30 -3.89 -8.79
CA LEU A 151 19.19 -5.35 -8.89
C LEU A 151 18.30 -5.70 -10.08
N ARG A 152 18.74 -6.59 -10.94
CA ARG A 152 17.94 -7.13 -12.04
C ARG A 152 17.39 -8.49 -11.67
N GLN A 153 16.06 -8.66 -11.80
CA GLN A 153 15.37 -9.92 -11.59
C GLN A 153 14.72 -10.37 -12.89
N GLU A 154 15.24 -11.43 -13.51
CA GLU A 154 14.79 -11.91 -14.82
C GLU A 154 13.41 -12.61 -14.78
N ARG A 155 13.03 -13.17 -13.64
CA ARG A 155 11.74 -13.85 -13.49
C ARG A 155 10.63 -12.83 -13.24
N PRO A 156 9.59 -12.78 -14.10
CA PRO A 156 8.47 -11.88 -13.90
C PRO A 156 7.67 -12.25 -12.64
N GLY A 157 7.21 -11.23 -11.92
CA GLY A 157 6.36 -11.33 -10.74
C GLY A 157 6.88 -10.55 -9.56
N LEU A 158 6.00 -9.78 -8.92
CA LEU A 158 6.31 -8.90 -7.80
C LEU A 158 6.92 -9.67 -6.62
N SER A 159 6.39 -10.89 -6.31
CA SER A 159 6.96 -11.73 -5.26
C SER A 159 8.40 -12.14 -5.55
N ALA A 160 8.73 -12.45 -6.82
CA ALA A 160 10.10 -12.78 -7.22
C ALA A 160 11.03 -11.56 -7.08
N ALA A 161 10.52 -10.36 -7.42
CA ALA A 161 11.27 -9.12 -7.24
C ALA A 161 11.50 -8.80 -5.75
N ARG A 162 10.46 -8.90 -4.91
CA ARG A 162 10.58 -8.69 -3.46
C ARG A 162 11.54 -9.69 -2.82
N ASN A 163 11.52 -10.94 -3.24
CA ASN A 163 12.46 -11.96 -2.77
C ASN A 163 13.90 -11.67 -3.20
N ALA A 164 14.13 -11.17 -4.41
CA ALA A 164 15.46 -10.75 -4.85
C ALA A 164 15.98 -9.56 -4.01
N GLY A 165 15.12 -8.58 -3.74
CA GLY A 165 15.43 -7.48 -2.83
C GLY A 165 15.71 -7.96 -1.41
N LEU A 166 14.87 -8.87 -0.88
CA LEU A 166 15.05 -9.49 0.42
C LEU A 166 16.42 -10.19 0.57
N ALA A 167 16.79 -10.98 -0.43
CA ALA A 167 18.06 -11.71 -0.42
C ALA A 167 19.29 -10.79 -0.45
N ALA A 168 19.16 -9.59 -1.03
CA ALA A 168 20.24 -8.61 -1.13
C ALA A 168 20.26 -7.60 0.04
N ALA A 169 19.15 -7.53 0.82
CA ALA A 169 18.97 -6.58 1.90
C ALA A 169 19.81 -6.93 3.14
N ARG A 170 20.37 -5.89 3.78
CA ARG A 170 21.23 -6.02 4.97
C ARG A 170 20.57 -5.48 6.24
N GLY A 171 19.46 -4.72 6.10
CA GLY A 171 18.78 -4.05 7.20
C GLY A 171 18.10 -5.00 8.18
N GLU A 172 17.96 -4.55 9.42
CA GLU A 172 17.11 -5.15 10.43
C GLU A 172 15.63 -4.89 10.13
N ILE A 173 15.36 -3.75 9.50
CA ILE A 173 14.04 -3.36 8.96
C ILE A 173 14.08 -3.50 7.44
N LEU A 174 13.10 -4.22 6.90
CA LEU A 174 12.92 -4.46 5.47
C LEU A 174 11.65 -3.72 5.04
N ALA A 175 11.82 -2.49 4.54
CA ALA A 175 10.71 -1.61 4.17
C ALA A 175 10.45 -1.69 2.66
N TYR A 176 9.24 -2.09 2.28
CA TYR A 176 8.80 -2.23 0.89
C TYR A 176 7.87 -1.09 0.51
N THR A 177 8.07 -0.56 -0.68
CA THR A 177 7.14 0.38 -1.32
C THR A 177 7.11 0.12 -2.83
N ASP A 178 6.10 0.65 -3.52
CA ASP A 178 5.92 0.48 -4.95
C ASP A 178 6.49 1.71 -5.72
N ASP A 179 6.74 1.58 -7.01
CA ASP A 179 7.33 2.62 -7.87
C ASP A 179 6.39 3.80 -8.18
N ASP A 180 5.08 3.65 -7.91
CA ASP A 180 4.04 4.67 -8.04
C ASP A 180 3.65 5.32 -6.69
N VAL A 181 4.51 5.19 -5.69
CA VAL A 181 4.33 5.69 -4.33
C VAL A 181 5.33 6.80 -4.00
N LEU A 182 4.85 7.83 -3.31
CA LEU A 182 5.67 8.93 -2.79
C LEU A 182 5.70 8.85 -1.27
N VAL A 183 6.81 8.44 -0.69
CA VAL A 183 6.96 8.31 0.76
C VAL A 183 7.06 9.68 1.44
N ASP A 184 6.53 9.81 2.65
CA ASP A 184 6.76 10.97 3.52
C ASP A 184 8.20 10.97 4.05
N SER A 185 8.78 12.15 4.30
CA SER A 185 10.14 12.24 4.83
C SER A 185 10.35 11.52 6.17
N GLY A 186 9.31 11.46 7.01
CA GLY A 186 9.30 10.76 8.29
C GLY A 186 8.92 9.27 8.20
N TRP A 187 8.58 8.74 7.03
CA TRP A 187 8.06 7.40 6.84
C TRP A 187 8.89 6.30 7.52
N LEU A 188 10.18 6.26 7.26
CA LEU A 188 11.07 5.24 7.80
C LEU A 188 11.33 5.42 9.30
N THR A 189 11.35 6.66 9.77
CA THR A 189 11.45 7.01 11.20
C THR A 189 10.25 6.50 11.98
N GLU A 190 9.03 6.66 11.47
CA GLU A 190 7.82 6.18 12.16
C GLU A 190 7.70 4.64 12.10
N ILE A 191 8.12 4.00 11.02
CA ILE A 191 8.26 2.54 10.95
C ILE A 191 9.22 2.04 12.03
N ALA A 192 10.42 2.62 12.14
CA ALA A 192 11.41 2.21 13.11
C ALA A 192 10.94 2.46 14.55
N ARG A 193 10.29 3.61 14.81
CA ARG A 193 9.65 3.93 16.09
C ARG A 193 8.62 2.88 16.49
N THR A 194 7.77 2.49 15.54
CA THR A 194 6.72 1.50 15.76
C THR A 194 7.30 0.13 16.10
N PHE A 195 8.33 -0.36 15.40
CA PHE A 195 9.00 -1.61 15.76
C PHE A 195 9.57 -1.60 17.18
N ARG A 196 9.98 -0.43 17.68
CA ARG A 196 10.54 -0.27 19.02
C ARG A 196 9.51 -0.01 20.11
N SER A 197 8.29 0.38 19.75
CA SER A 197 7.25 0.75 20.74
C SER A 197 6.81 -0.41 21.61
N GLU A 198 6.73 -1.60 21.03
CA GLU A 198 6.32 -2.82 21.73
C GLU A 198 7.09 -4.05 21.18
N PRO A 199 7.43 -5.01 22.04
CA PRO A 199 8.10 -6.23 21.62
C PRO A 199 7.17 -7.13 20.78
N GLY A 200 7.77 -7.89 19.85
CA GLY A 200 7.06 -8.89 19.08
C GLY A 200 6.29 -8.36 17.87
N ILE A 201 6.46 -7.08 17.50
CA ILE A 201 5.98 -6.57 16.22
C ILE A 201 6.87 -7.13 15.12
N GLY A 202 6.28 -7.90 14.20
CA GLY A 202 6.98 -8.51 13.06
C GLY A 202 6.71 -7.80 11.74
N CYS A 203 5.65 -6.98 11.70
CA CYS A 203 5.26 -6.22 10.52
C CYS A 203 4.69 -4.86 10.94
N VAL A 204 5.07 -3.82 10.21
CA VAL A 204 4.49 -2.47 10.31
C VAL A 204 3.92 -2.10 8.95
N THR A 205 2.71 -1.57 8.95
CA THR A 205 2.06 -0.95 7.79
C THR A 205 1.63 0.46 8.16
N GLY A 206 1.20 1.26 7.18
CA GLY A 206 0.84 2.64 7.47
C GLY A 206 -0.21 3.21 6.52
N LEU A 207 -0.46 4.50 6.66
CA LEU A 207 -1.43 5.22 5.86
C LEU A 207 -0.96 5.29 4.40
N VAL A 208 -1.87 4.94 3.49
CA VAL A 208 -1.67 5.08 2.04
C VAL A 208 -2.66 6.13 1.56
N ALA A 209 -2.25 7.39 1.61
CA ALA A 209 -3.08 8.52 1.21
C ALA A 209 -3.16 8.63 -0.31
N THR A 210 -4.30 9.09 -0.83
CA THR A 210 -4.51 9.31 -2.26
C THR A 210 -3.81 10.58 -2.71
N ALA A 211 -2.93 10.49 -3.71
CA ALA A 211 -2.13 11.62 -4.19
C ALA A 211 -2.93 12.64 -5.01
N ALA A 212 -3.99 12.21 -5.70
CA ALA A 212 -4.92 13.08 -6.44
C ALA A 212 -6.23 12.35 -6.74
N ILE A 213 -7.32 13.08 -6.97
CA ILE A 213 -8.61 12.56 -7.44
C ILE A 213 -9.07 13.45 -8.61
N GLU A 214 -8.51 13.19 -9.77
CA GLU A 214 -8.78 13.96 -11.00
C GLU A 214 -9.80 13.27 -11.90
N THR A 215 -9.95 11.93 -11.76
CA THR A 215 -10.82 11.10 -12.60
C THR A 215 -11.81 10.28 -11.77
N ASN A 216 -12.84 9.74 -12.43
CA ASN A 216 -13.79 8.83 -11.79
C ASN A 216 -13.12 7.54 -11.31
N ALA A 217 -12.12 7.04 -12.06
CA ALA A 217 -11.36 5.85 -11.69
C ALA A 217 -10.61 6.05 -10.38
N GLU A 218 -9.90 7.16 -10.21
CA GLU A 218 -9.20 7.52 -8.98
C GLU A 218 -10.16 7.69 -7.81
N GLY A 219 -11.28 8.40 -8.00
CA GLY A 219 -12.30 8.61 -6.96
C GLY A 219 -13.00 7.33 -6.54
N TYR A 220 -13.28 6.43 -7.48
CA TYR A 220 -13.84 5.12 -7.18
C TYR A 220 -12.85 4.27 -6.36
N PHE A 221 -11.58 4.29 -6.74
CA PHE A 221 -10.56 3.55 -6.01
C PHE A 221 -10.36 4.07 -4.59
N ASP A 222 -10.31 5.39 -4.40
CA ASP A 222 -10.24 6.02 -3.08
C ASP A 222 -11.41 5.56 -2.18
N ALA A 223 -12.63 5.57 -2.68
CA ALA A 223 -13.81 5.07 -1.97
C ALA A 223 -13.77 3.55 -1.70
N ARG A 224 -13.06 2.78 -2.57
CA ARG A 224 -12.94 1.32 -2.47
C ARG A 224 -11.96 0.88 -1.38
N SER A 225 -10.98 1.70 -1.02
CA SER A 225 -9.85 1.35 -0.14
C SER A 225 -9.75 2.17 1.15
N PRO A 226 -10.85 2.40 1.91
CA PRO A 226 -10.84 3.25 3.11
C PRO A 226 -9.98 2.67 4.25
N SER A 227 -9.73 1.37 4.27
CA SER A 227 -8.85 0.74 5.26
C SER A 227 -7.38 1.15 5.09
N TRP A 228 -7.00 1.67 3.93
CA TRP A 228 -5.64 2.12 3.64
C TRP A 228 -5.53 3.65 3.73
N SER A 229 -6.56 4.39 3.24
CA SER A 229 -6.50 5.84 3.07
C SER A 229 -7.23 6.63 4.17
N GLY A 230 -8.00 6.01 5.04
CA GLY A 230 -8.91 6.70 5.96
C GLY A 230 -8.70 6.44 7.45
N ARG A 231 -7.79 5.55 7.85
CA ARG A 231 -7.55 5.27 9.27
C ARG A 231 -6.46 6.17 9.83
N MET A 232 -6.79 6.90 10.90
CA MET A 232 -5.92 7.89 11.53
C MET A 232 -5.41 7.47 12.92
N THR A 233 -5.78 6.27 13.38
CA THR A 233 -5.38 5.73 14.68
C THR A 233 -4.45 4.55 14.49
N SER A 234 -3.41 4.47 15.33
CA SER A 234 -2.53 3.31 15.39
C SER A 234 -3.27 2.11 15.94
N GLU A 235 -3.07 0.95 15.34
CA GLU A 235 -3.71 -0.31 15.70
C GLU A 235 -2.68 -1.44 15.74
N ARG A 236 -2.93 -2.42 16.61
CA ARG A 236 -2.10 -3.62 16.72
C ARG A 236 -2.97 -4.87 16.63
N TYR A 237 -2.52 -5.82 15.84
CA TYR A 237 -3.18 -7.10 15.62
C TYR A 237 -2.27 -8.25 16.02
N ASP A 238 -2.83 -9.25 16.73
CA ASP A 238 -2.13 -10.51 17.05
C ASP A 238 -3.15 -11.66 17.20
N LEU A 239 -2.70 -12.89 17.30
CA LEU A 239 -3.57 -14.05 17.54
C LEU A 239 -3.84 -14.32 19.03
N ARG A 240 -3.52 -13.36 19.92
CA ARG A 240 -3.66 -13.49 21.38
C ARG A 240 -4.76 -12.62 21.97
N GLY A 241 -5.58 -11.99 21.15
CA GLY A 241 -6.75 -11.22 21.56
C GLY A 241 -6.84 -9.79 21.03
N ARG A 242 -5.89 -9.35 20.21
CA ARG A 242 -5.95 -8.06 19.49
C ARG A 242 -6.28 -8.34 18.02
N ASP A 243 -7.57 -8.50 17.74
CA ASP A 243 -8.10 -8.76 16.39
C ASP A 243 -8.83 -7.52 15.84
N ASP A 244 -9.39 -7.66 14.63
CA ASP A 244 -10.15 -6.60 13.95
C ASP A 244 -11.66 -6.66 14.25
N GLY A 245 -12.08 -7.48 15.20
CA GLY A 245 -13.50 -7.74 15.52
C GLY A 245 -14.27 -8.47 14.42
N SER A 246 -13.60 -8.87 13.33
CA SER A 246 -14.22 -9.54 12.20
C SER A 246 -14.28 -11.06 12.39
N PRO A 247 -15.38 -11.73 12.03
CA PRO A 247 -15.41 -13.18 11.99
C PRO A 247 -14.46 -13.78 10.94
N LEU A 248 -13.88 -12.95 10.06
CA LEU A 248 -12.91 -13.36 9.03
C LEU A 248 -11.47 -13.33 9.52
N TYR A 249 -11.19 -12.77 10.69
CA TYR A 249 -9.84 -12.67 11.24
C TYR A 249 -9.17 -14.04 11.36
N PRO A 250 -7.90 -14.24 10.97
CA PRO A 250 -6.95 -13.25 10.43
C PRO A 250 -6.97 -13.14 8.90
N TYR A 251 -7.93 -13.73 8.21
CA TYR A 251 -7.98 -13.79 6.74
C TYR A 251 -8.64 -12.57 6.10
N SER A 252 -9.14 -11.62 6.90
CA SER A 252 -9.52 -10.25 6.48
C SER A 252 -8.29 -9.38 6.16
N ALA A 253 -7.20 -9.98 5.70
CA ALA A 253 -5.84 -9.45 5.71
C ALA A 253 -5.66 -8.08 5.03
N GLY A 254 -6.56 -7.67 4.14
CA GLY A 254 -6.55 -6.30 3.56
C GLY A 254 -6.80 -5.17 4.57
N ILE A 255 -7.22 -5.49 5.82
CA ILE A 255 -7.33 -4.49 6.88
C ILE A 255 -5.97 -4.16 7.49
N PHE A 256 -5.00 -5.07 7.44
CA PHE A 256 -3.69 -4.83 8.04
C PHE A 256 -2.87 -3.81 7.26
N GLY A 257 -3.18 -3.56 5.99
CA GLY A 257 -2.48 -2.66 5.10
C GLY A 257 -2.34 -3.22 3.69
N THR A 258 -1.32 -2.77 2.97
CA THR A 258 -1.03 -3.17 1.60
C THR A 258 0.48 -3.22 1.36
N GLY A 259 0.90 -3.98 0.33
CA GLY A 259 2.30 -4.10 -0.07
C GLY A 259 2.99 -2.80 -0.49
N ALA A 260 2.20 -1.75 -0.79
CA ALA A 260 2.71 -0.41 -1.14
C ALA A 260 3.28 0.36 0.08
N ASN A 261 2.93 -0.08 1.30
CA ASN A 261 3.42 0.50 2.56
C ASN A 261 3.54 -0.62 3.60
N LEU A 262 4.62 -1.38 3.51
CA LEU A 262 4.86 -2.60 4.27
C LEU A 262 6.31 -2.64 4.75
N ALA A 263 6.52 -2.84 6.04
CA ALA A 263 7.83 -3.14 6.60
C ALA A 263 7.80 -4.43 7.43
N LEU A 264 8.84 -5.23 7.29
CA LEU A 264 9.02 -6.50 8.02
C LEU A 264 10.27 -6.41 8.89
N ALA A 265 10.18 -6.93 10.12
CA ALA A 265 11.37 -7.19 10.92
C ALA A 265 12.15 -8.37 10.33
N ARG A 266 13.48 -8.29 10.30
CA ARG A 266 14.35 -9.38 9.83
C ARG A 266 14.02 -10.69 10.55
N GLU A 267 13.90 -10.65 11.88
CA GLU A 267 13.54 -11.82 12.69
C GLU A 267 12.20 -12.45 12.23
N ALA A 268 11.22 -11.65 11.87
CA ALA A 268 9.95 -12.17 11.39
C ALA A 268 10.11 -12.87 10.03
N VAL A 269 10.87 -12.29 9.10
CA VAL A 269 11.15 -12.89 7.79
C VAL A 269 11.95 -14.19 7.92
N ASP A 270 12.95 -14.22 8.79
CA ASP A 270 13.74 -15.46 9.06
C ASP A 270 12.84 -16.61 9.53
N ARG A 271 11.74 -16.31 10.22
CA ARG A 271 10.78 -17.30 10.72
C ARG A 271 9.68 -17.66 9.72
N VAL A 272 9.16 -16.68 8.95
CA VAL A 272 8.07 -16.92 8.01
C VAL A 272 8.53 -17.26 6.60
N GLY A 273 9.77 -16.91 6.24
CA GLY A 273 10.35 -17.11 4.90
C GLY A 273 9.88 -16.08 3.87
N GLU A 274 10.25 -16.32 2.63
CA GLU A 274 10.06 -15.47 1.46
C GLU A 274 8.59 -15.29 1.04
N PHE A 275 8.30 -14.30 0.17
CA PHE A 275 7.00 -14.16 -0.48
C PHE A 275 6.69 -15.37 -1.39
N ASP A 276 5.43 -15.78 -1.45
CA ASP A 276 4.97 -16.88 -2.30
C ASP A 276 4.92 -16.44 -3.77
N GLU A 277 5.85 -16.95 -4.59
CA GLU A 277 5.95 -16.60 -6.02
C GLU A 277 4.77 -17.12 -6.87
N ALA A 278 3.85 -17.89 -6.31
CA ALA A 278 2.59 -18.21 -6.96
C ALA A 278 1.56 -17.08 -6.83
N LEU A 279 1.83 -16.08 -5.98
CA LEU A 279 1.02 -14.90 -5.74
C LEU A 279 1.75 -13.63 -6.23
N GLY A 280 1.00 -12.54 -6.41
CA GLY A 280 1.55 -11.22 -6.69
C GLY A 280 1.30 -10.71 -8.11
N ALA A 281 1.39 -9.39 -8.26
CA ALA A 281 1.32 -8.72 -9.55
C ALA A 281 2.37 -9.29 -10.53
N GLY A 282 2.08 -9.29 -11.82
CA GLY A 282 2.95 -9.89 -12.84
C GLY A 282 2.91 -11.43 -12.91
N THR A 283 2.16 -12.09 -12.02
CA THR A 283 1.87 -13.54 -12.05
C THR A 283 0.45 -13.81 -12.57
N THR A 284 0.07 -15.08 -12.69
CA THR A 284 -1.30 -15.45 -13.11
C THR A 284 -2.35 -15.07 -12.06
N THR A 285 -1.99 -14.98 -10.78
CA THR A 285 -2.90 -14.62 -9.67
C THR A 285 -3.05 -13.13 -9.46
N LYS A 286 -2.15 -12.33 -10.01
CA LYS A 286 -2.18 -10.85 -10.05
C LYS A 286 -2.19 -10.13 -8.68
N GLY A 287 -2.04 -10.83 -7.55
CA GLY A 287 -2.02 -10.23 -6.21
C GLY A 287 -2.07 -11.28 -5.11
N GLY A 288 -2.24 -10.83 -3.86
CA GLY A 288 -2.44 -11.66 -2.66
C GLY A 288 -1.16 -12.05 -1.92
N GLU A 289 -0.01 -11.62 -2.37
CA GLU A 289 1.30 -11.88 -1.74
C GLU A 289 1.48 -11.13 -0.42
N ASP A 290 0.95 -9.92 -0.32
CA ASP A 290 0.90 -9.11 0.90
C ASP A 290 -0.09 -9.70 1.91
N LEU A 291 -1.28 -10.11 1.48
CA LEU A 291 -2.24 -10.80 2.33
C LEU A 291 -1.63 -12.07 2.95
N ASP A 292 -0.87 -12.81 2.15
CA ASP A 292 -0.20 -14.03 2.58
C ASP A 292 0.87 -13.77 3.63
N ILE A 293 1.74 -12.77 3.42
CA ILE A 293 2.80 -12.48 4.37
C ILE A 293 2.23 -11.99 5.70
N PHE A 294 1.17 -11.18 5.69
CA PHE A 294 0.48 -10.74 6.91
C PHE A 294 -0.02 -11.91 7.75
N VAL A 295 -0.74 -12.84 7.13
CA VAL A 295 -1.26 -14.02 7.86
C VAL A 295 -0.12 -14.91 8.36
N ARG A 296 0.97 -15.07 7.60
CA ARG A 296 2.13 -15.84 8.05
C ARG A 296 2.83 -15.21 9.25
N VAL A 297 2.96 -13.86 9.25
CA VAL A 297 3.54 -13.12 10.38
C VAL A 297 2.72 -13.36 11.66
N LEU A 298 1.39 -13.18 11.59
CA LEU A 298 0.49 -13.46 12.71
C LEU A 298 0.59 -14.91 13.19
N ARG A 299 0.56 -15.88 12.27
CA ARG A 299 0.64 -17.32 12.61
C ARG A 299 2.00 -17.73 13.17
N ALA A 300 3.05 -16.99 12.88
CA ALA A 300 4.36 -17.18 13.49
C ALA A 300 4.47 -16.60 14.92
N GLY A 301 3.39 -15.98 15.42
CA GLY A 301 3.28 -15.43 16.78
C GLY A 301 3.75 -13.98 16.93
N PHE A 302 4.05 -13.31 15.82
CA PHE A 302 4.30 -11.86 15.80
C PHE A 302 3.01 -11.07 15.74
N ALA A 303 3.10 -9.79 16.07
CA ALA A 303 2.04 -8.82 15.84
C ALA A 303 2.26 -8.05 14.52
N ILE A 304 1.18 -7.52 13.96
CA ILE A 304 1.19 -6.49 12.93
C ILE A 304 0.76 -5.19 13.58
N ALA A 305 1.51 -4.11 13.35
CA ALA A 305 1.13 -2.77 13.76
C ALA A 305 0.77 -1.93 12.52
N TYR A 306 -0.34 -1.24 12.58
CA TYR A 306 -0.71 -0.17 11.65
C TYR A 306 -0.39 1.17 12.29
N GLU A 307 0.46 1.96 11.66
CA GLU A 307 0.88 3.28 12.13
C GLU A 307 0.58 4.35 11.04
N PRO A 308 -0.43 5.20 11.23
CA PRO A 308 -0.79 6.19 10.21
C PRO A 308 0.30 7.26 9.97
N ALA A 309 1.21 7.50 10.91
CA ALA A 309 2.33 8.41 10.71
C ALA A 309 3.41 7.85 9.77
N ALA A 310 3.46 6.51 9.58
CA ALA A 310 4.19 5.90 8.47
C ALA A 310 3.41 6.12 7.16
N LEU A 311 3.41 7.38 6.70
CA LEU A 311 2.59 7.89 5.60
C LEU A 311 3.27 7.71 4.25
N VAL A 312 2.48 7.26 3.26
CA VAL A 312 2.83 7.33 1.85
C VAL A 312 1.67 7.90 1.03
N TRP A 313 1.98 8.50 -0.12
CA TRP A 313 1.01 8.98 -1.10
C TRP A 313 1.04 8.09 -2.32
N HIS A 314 -0.10 7.51 -2.67
CA HIS A 314 -0.22 6.58 -3.79
C HIS A 314 -0.91 7.24 -4.99
N GLN A 315 -0.33 7.04 -6.18
CA GLN A 315 -0.87 7.53 -7.44
C GLN A 315 -1.79 6.46 -8.03
N HIS A 316 -3.10 6.69 -7.96
CA HIS A 316 -4.08 5.73 -8.48
C HIS A 316 -4.13 5.72 -10.00
N ARG A 317 -4.69 4.65 -10.58
CA ARG A 317 -4.92 4.53 -12.01
C ARG A 317 -6.00 5.50 -12.45
N ALA A 318 -5.67 6.43 -13.36
CA ALA A 318 -6.58 7.44 -13.87
C ALA A 318 -7.53 6.90 -14.97
N ASP A 319 -7.19 5.76 -15.56
CA ASP A 319 -7.90 5.13 -16.68
C ASP A 319 -8.85 4.02 -16.20
N ASP A 320 -10.07 3.99 -16.75
CA ASP A 320 -11.11 3.02 -16.36
C ASP A 320 -10.74 1.58 -16.71
N ASP A 321 -10.01 1.32 -17.82
CA ASP A 321 -9.59 -0.03 -18.21
C ASP A 321 -8.50 -0.53 -17.27
N ALA A 322 -7.55 0.33 -16.93
CA ALA A 322 -6.51 0.04 -15.96
C ALA A 322 -7.10 -0.26 -14.57
N LEU A 323 -8.09 0.53 -14.13
CA LEU A 323 -8.82 0.27 -12.89
C LEU A 323 -9.56 -1.08 -12.93
N ARG A 324 -10.28 -1.39 -14.01
CA ARG A 324 -10.97 -2.69 -14.17
C ARG A 324 -9.98 -3.86 -14.10
N SER A 325 -8.82 -3.73 -14.74
CA SER A 325 -7.76 -4.73 -14.66
C SER A 325 -7.22 -4.90 -13.23
N GLN A 326 -7.06 -3.80 -12.49
CA GLN A 326 -6.64 -3.79 -11.09
C GLN A 326 -7.66 -4.46 -10.18
N LEU A 327 -8.95 -4.15 -10.32
CA LEU A 327 -10.04 -4.77 -9.55
C LEU A 327 -10.15 -6.27 -9.84
N HIS A 328 -10.00 -6.68 -11.10
CA HIS A 328 -9.89 -8.10 -11.47
C HIS A 328 -8.70 -8.76 -10.75
N GLY A 329 -7.56 -8.09 -10.71
CA GLY A 329 -6.37 -8.54 -9.97
C GLY A 329 -6.62 -8.71 -8.47
N TYR A 330 -7.30 -7.76 -7.84
CA TYR A 330 -7.66 -7.86 -6.42
C TYR A 330 -8.60 -9.04 -6.14
N GLY A 331 -9.63 -9.22 -6.98
CA GLY A 331 -10.50 -10.38 -6.86
C GLY A 331 -9.74 -11.70 -7.02
N THR A 332 -8.89 -11.79 -8.03
CA THR A 332 -8.06 -12.97 -8.31
C THR A 332 -7.08 -13.25 -7.16
N GLY A 333 -6.35 -12.23 -6.71
CA GLY A 333 -5.35 -12.33 -5.64
C GLY A 333 -5.98 -12.77 -4.32
N LEU A 334 -7.12 -12.17 -3.94
CA LEU A 334 -7.83 -12.53 -2.71
C LEU A 334 -8.24 -14.01 -2.69
N THR A 335 -8.89 -14.49 -3.77
CA THR A 335 -9.33 -15.89 -3.78
C THR A 335 -8.20 -16.90 -4.04
N ALA A 336 -7.13 -16.48 -4.72
CA ALA A 336 -5.89 -17.26 -4.81
C ALA A 336 -5.24 -17.44 -3.43
N PHE A 337 -5.12 -16.34 -2.66
CA PHE A 337 -4.65 -16.36 -1.29
C PHE A 337 -5.51 -17.27 -0.40
N LEU A 338 -6.83 -17.14 -0.42
CA LEU A 338 -7.75 -18.00 0.35
C LEU A 338 -7.62 -19.47 -0.05
N THR A 339 -7.41 -19.75 -1.35
CA THR A 339 -7.21 -21.12 -1.87
C THR A 339 -5.94 -21.76 -1.30
N LYS A 340 -4.86 -21.00 -1.10
CA LYS A 340 -3.64 -21.47 -0.44
C LYS A 340 -3.95 -22.03 0.95
N TYR A 341 -4.72 -21.30 1.75
CA TYR A 341 -5.08 -21.69 3.12
C TYR A 341 -6.15 -22.78 3.16
N LEU A 342 -7.07 -22.79 2.21
CA LEU A 342 -8.05 -23.87 2.06
C LEU A 342 -7.38 -25.19 1.68
N ALA A 343 -6.35 -25.16 0.85
CA ALA A 343 -5.59 -26.34 0.44
C ALA A 343 -4.63 -26.87 1.54
N ASN A 344 -4.43 -26.13 2.63
CA ASN A 344 -3.58 -26.55 3.73
C ASN A 344 -4.41 -27.20 4.85
N PRO A 345 -4.20 -28.50 5.17
CA PRO A 345 -4.96 -29.20 6.20
C PRO A 345 -5.00 -28.51 7.58
N ALA A 346 -3.93 -27.77 7.93
CA ALA A 346 -3.86 -27.05 9.20
C ALA A 346 -4.76 -25.80 9.27
N THR A 347 -5.30 -25.33 8.14
CA THR A 347 -6.11 -24.10 8.06
C THR A 347 -7.43 -24.29 7.31
N SER A 348 -7.63 -25.43 6.64
CA SER A 348 -8.80 -25.67 5.78
C SER A 348 -10.13 -25.55 6.55
N LEU A 349 -10.23 -26.16 7.74
CA LEU A 349 -11.43 -26.09 8.57
C LEU A 349 -11.71 -24.64 9.04
N ASP A 350 -10.67 -23.92 9.37
CA ASP A 350 -10.75 -22.54 9.79
C ASP A 350 -11.29 -21.65 8.65
N ILE A 351 -10.80 -21.81 7.43
CA ILE A 351 -11.33 -21.11 6.24
C ILE A 351 -12.79 -21.51 5.95
N VAL A 352 -13.11 -22.80 6.00
CA VAL A 352 -14.48 -23.29 5.73
C VAL A 352 -15.48 -22.70 6.72
N SER A 353 -15.12 -22.63 8.01
CA SER A 353 -15.99 -22.04 9.05
C SER A 353 -16.33 -20.57 8.81
N ARG A 354 -15.47 -19.86 8.07
CA ARG A 354 -15.62 -18.41 7.75
C ARG A 354 -16.23 -18.15 6.37
N LEU A 355 -16.51 -19.17 5.58
CA LEU A 355 -16.92 -19.02 4.18
C LEU A 355 -18.18 -18.16 4.04
N PHE A 356 -19.20 -18.38 4.88
CA PHE A 356 -20.43 -17.60 4.87
C PHE A 356 -20.18 -16.10 5.12
N ALA A 357 -19.39 -15.78 6.14
CA ALA A 357 -19.02 -14.40 6.46
C ALA A 357 -18.20 -13.77 5.32
N GLY A 358 -17.32 -14.55 4.68
CA GLY A 358 -16.53 -14.11 3.52
C GLY A 358 -17.39 -13.75 2.32
N VAL A 359 -18.36 -14.60 1.96
CA VAL A 359 -19.31 -14.35 0.86
C VAL A 359 -20.16 -13.12 1.16
N ALA A 360 -20.70 -13.00 2.38
CA ALA A 360 -21.47 -11.84 2.81
C ALA A 360 -20.65 -10.54 2.73
N ARG A 361 -19.38 -10.59 3.15
CA ARG A 361 -18.43 -9.45 3.04
C ARG A 361 -18.19 -9.06 1.59
N MET A 362 -17.89 -10.01 0.71
CA MET A 362 -17.69 -9.75 -0.72
C MET A 362 -18.93 -9.09 -1.35
N ALA A 363 -20.13 -9.57 -1.02
CA ALA A 363 -21.38 -9.00 -1.53
C ALA A 363 -21.59 -7.55 -1.05
N SER A 364 -21.18 -7.19 0.17
CA SER A 364 -21.34 -5.85 0.73
C SER A 364 -20.33 -4.82 0.21
N ILE A 365 -19.22 -5.25 -0.40
CA ILE A 365 -18.13 -4.37 -0.83
C ILE A 365 -18.63 -3.30 -1.80
N ARG A 366 -19.43 -3.68 -2.79
CA ARG A 366 -19.98 -2.76 -3.78
C ARG A 366 -20.80 -1.64 -3.13
N THR A 367 -21.82 -1.99 -2.36
CA THR A 367 -22.69 -1.03 -1.69
C THR A 367 -21.91 -0.12 -0.74
N ALA A 368 -20.98 -0.70 0.02
CA ALA A 368 -20.13 0.07 0.91
C ALA A 368 -19.19 1.02 0.17
N THR A 369 -18.71 0.67 -1.03
CA THR A 369 -17.91 1.56 -1.88
C THR A 369 -18.78 2.70 -2.42
N GLU A 370 -19.96 2.38 -2.98
CA GLU A 370 -20.88 3.37 -3.52
C GLU A 370 -21.33 4.40 -2.45
N GLN A 371 -21.51 3.98 -1.21
CA GLN A 371 -21.85 4.88 -0.07
C GLN A 371 -20.73 5.83 0.33
N ARG A 372 -19.47 5.50 0.02
CA ARG A 372 -18.29 6.32 0.35
C ARG A 372 -17.82 7.21 -0.80
N MET A 373 -18.36 7.01 -1.99
CA MET A 373 -17.97 7.84 -3.13
C MET A 373 -18.27 9.31 -2.86
N LEU A 374 -17.31 10.16 -3.19
CA LEU A 374 -17.46 11.60 -3.13
C LEU A 374 -18.50 12.06 -4.17
N ASP A 375 -19.13 13.18 -3.91
CA ASP A 375 -20.05 13.81 -4.87
C ASP A 375 -19.37 13.99 -6.25
N ARG A 376 -20.09 13.66 -7.32
CA ARG A 376 -19.65 13.70 -8.72
C ARG A 376 -18.68 12.59 -9.14
N VAL A 377 -18.37 11.63 -8.28
CA VAL A 377 -17.64 10.41 -8.68
C VAL A 377 -18.66 9.37 -9.14
N GLU A 378 -18.45 8.82 -10.32
CA GLU A 378 -19.28 7.74 -10.87
C GLU A 378 -18.51 6.42 -10.89
N ALA A 379 -19.19 5.33 -10.55
CA ALA A 379 -18.58 4.01 -10.64
C ALA A 379 -18.30 3.64 -12.09
N PRO A 380 -17.06 3.32 -12.47
CA PRO A 380 -16.75 2.91 -13.84
C PRO A 380 -17.56 1.71 -14.27
N ALA A 381 -18.07 1.76 -15.51
CA ALA A 381 -18.92 0.69 -16.06
C ALA A 381 -18.18 -0.65 -16.03
N GLY A 382 -18.81 -1.67 -15.44
CA GLY A 382 -18.26 -3.02 -15.37
C GLY A 382 -17.24 -3.29 -14.27
N ALA A 383 -16.85 -2.29 -13.45
CA ALA A 383 -15.86 -2.43 -12.37
C ALA A 383 -16.17 -3.63 -11.46
N TRP A 384 -17.40 -3.72 -10.95
CA TRP A 384 -17.85 -4.84 -10.11
C TRP A 384 -17.82 -6.19 -10.83
N ARG A 385 -18.19 -6.22 -12.11
CA ARG A 385 -18.17 -7.47 -12.88
C ARG A 385 -16.76 -8.03 -13.04
N GLU A 386 -15.79 -7.17 -13.25
CA GLU A 386 -14.39 -7.59 -13.38
C GLU A 386 -13.84 -8.09 -12.03
N GLU A 387 -14.18 -7.46 -10.91
CA GLU A 387 -13.80 -7.94 -9.58
C GLU A 387 -14.40 -9.34 -9.30
N VAL A 388 -15.70 -9.54 -9.60
CA VAL A 388 -16.36 -10.85 -9.46
C VAL A 388 -15.73 -11.93 -10.37
N ARG A 389 -15.38 -11.59 -11.61
CA ARG A 389 -14.62 -12.50 -12.49
C ARG A 389 -13.30 -12.90 -11.88
N GLY A 390 -12.61 -11.96 -11.26
CA GLY A 390 -11.39 -12.22 -10.50
C GLY A 390 -11.63 -13.22 -9.37
N TYR A 391 -12.67 -13.02 -8.54
CA TYR A 391 -13.01 -13.96 -7.46
C TYR A 391 -13.21 -15.39 -7.96
N LEU A 392 -13.85 -15.57 -9.10
CA LEU A 392 -14.10 -16.89 -9.69
C LEU A 392 -12.84 -17.53 -10.30
N ALA A 393 -11.93 -16.71 -10.84
CA ALA A 393 -10.73 -17.18 -11.50
C ALA A 393 -9.60 -17.60 -10.55
N GLY A 394 -9.48 -16.94 -9.39
CA GLY A 394 -8.35 -17.07 -8.48
C GLY A 394 -7.98 -18.49 -8.06
N PRO A 395 -8.93 -19.36 -7.66
CA PRO A 395 -8.61 -20.74 -7.28
C PRO A 395 -7.91 -21.55 -8.36
N ALA A 396 -8.42 -21.52 -9.59
CA ALA A 396 -7.82 -22.24 -10.71
C ALA A 396 -6.44 -21.67 -11.10
N LEU A 397 -6.31 -20.33 -11.06
CA LEU A 397 -5.06 -19.66 -11.38
C LEU A 397 -3.99 -19.91 -10.32
N TYR A 398 -4.35 -19.98 -9.03
CA TYR A 398 -3.41 -20.37 -7.98
C TYR A 398 -2.93 -21.84 -8.17
N ALA A 399 -3.84 -22.77 -8.43
CA ALA A 399 -3.48 -24.16 -8.69
C ALA A 399 -2.49 -24.27 -9.86
N LYS A 400 -2.75 -23.55 -10.97
CA LYS A 400 -1.86 -23.46 -12.13
C LYS A 400 -0.49 -22.88 -11.76
N ALA A 401 -0.44 -21.78 -11.02
CA ALA A 401 0.80 -21.13 -10.59
C ALA A 401 1.64 -22.05 -9.69
N ARG A 402 1.00 -22.73 -8.74
CA ARG A 402 1.67 -23.71 -7.86
C ARG A 402 2.20 -24.92 -8.59
N TRP A 403 1.47 -25.44 -9.57
CA TRP A 403 1.96 -26.52 -10.40
C TRP A 403 3.19 -26.11 -11.21
N ALA A 404 3.14 -24.96 -11.84
CA ALA A 404 4.26 -24.41 -12.61
C ALA A 404 5.51 -24.12 -11.75
N SER A 405 5.35 -23.68 -10.49
CA SER A 405 6.47 -23.48 -9.59
C SER A 405 7.12 -24.81 -9.14
N ARG A 406 6.31 -25.83 -8.86
CA ARG A 406 6.81 -27.18 -8.50
C ARG A 406 7.60 -27.85 -9.63
N THR A 407 7.12 -27.76 -10.87
CA THR A 407 7.81 -28.34 -12.03
C THR A 407 9.16 -27.67 -12.28
N ARG A 408 9.26 -26.37 -12.10
CA ARG A 408 10.53 -25.62 -12.18
C ARG A 408 11.55 -26.03 -11.11
N GLN A 409 11.12 -26.13 -9.84
CA GLN A 409 11.99 -26.58 -8.76
C GLN A 409 12.48 -28.02 -8.95
N ALA A 410 11.63 -28.87 -9.49
CA ALA A 410 12.02 -30.24 -9.83
C ALA A 410 13.04 -30.30 -10.97
N GLY A 411 12.95 -29.41 -11.96
CA GLY A 411 13.92 -29.26 -13.05
C GLY A 411 15.30 -28.81 -12.56
N LEU A 412 15.34 -27.81 -11.68
CA LEU A 412 16.59 -27.27 -11.09
C LEU A 412 17.33 -28.26 -10.17
N ARG A 413 16.62 -29.24 -9.58
CA ARG A 413 17.25 -30.31 -8.75
C ARG A 413 17.82 -31.46 -9.59
N ARG A 414 17.53 -31.49 -10.89
CA ARG A 414 18.00 -32.54 -11.82
C ARG A 414 19.14 -32.07 -12.75
N SER A 415 19.41 -30.77 -12.78
CA SER A 415 20.56 -30.15 -13.43
C SER A 415 21.70 -29.91 -12.44
#